data_66080fb7f19d1a538fe89d9d32ebaf82
#
_entry.id   66080fb7f19d1a538fe89d9d32ebaf82
#
_cell.length_a   1.000
_cell.length_b   1.000
_cell.length_c   1.000
_cell.angle_alpha   90.00
_cell.angle_beta   90.00
_cell.angle_gamma   90.00
#
_symmetry.space_group_name_H-M   'P 1'
#
loop_
_entity.id
_entity.type
_entity.pdbx_description
1 polymer ?
#
loop_
_entity_poly.entity_id
_entity_poly.type
_entity_poly.pdbx_seq_one_letter_code
_entity_poly.pdbx_strand_id
1 'polypeptide(L)'
;MSKRPFVIFGILAVICLVALPFWALSGEGSSDASPEGSVSSSDQQGLELFQINCGACHTLTAAGTDGVIGPDLDARFGATTKSADTVKSTYTTVLTTIENGLGGRMPKGILQGAQAKAVAQFVADNVQYIPGS
;
A
#
# COMPACT_ATOMS: atom_id res chain seq x y z
N MET A 1 28.29 -47.82 26.34
CA MET A 1 27.77 -46.92 25.25
C MET A 1 26.73 -46.01 25.88
N SER A 2 27.00 -44.72 25.98
CA SER A 2 26.15 -43.76 26.67
C SER A 2 24.90 -43.46 25.85
N LYS A 3 23.72 -43.79 26.35
CA LYS A 3 22.39 -43.49 25.72
C LYS A 3 22.02 -42.00 25.82
N ARG A 4 22.86 -41.19 26.44
CA ARG A 4 22.63 -39.76 26.69
C ARG A 4 22.46 -38.89 25.41
N PRO A 5 23.21 -39.10 24.28
CA PRO A 5 23.03 -38.27 23.12
C PRO A 5 21.66 -38.50 22.42
N PHE A 6 21.14 -39.71 22.49
CA PHE A 6 19.83 -40.02 21.87
C PHE A 6 18.66 -39.42 22.66
N VAL A 7 18.76 -39.32 23.98
CA VAL A 7 17.72 -38.68 24.81
C VAL A 7 17.70 -37.18 24.57
N ILE A 8 18.88 -36.54 24.43
CA ILE A 8 18.97 -35.10 24.14
C ILE A 8 18.41 -34.80 22.76
N PHE A 9 18.71 -35.63 21.78
CA PHE A 9 18.19 -35.48 20.41
C PHE A 9 16.66 -35.66 20.36
N GLY A 10 16.11 -36.61 21.10
CA GLY A 10 14.67 -36.82 21.22
C GLY A 10 13.94 -35.67 21.88
N ILE A 11 14.50 -35.05 22.92
CA ILE A 11 13.94 -33.90 23.59
C ILE A 11 13.94 -32.68 22.65
N LEU A 12 15.06 -32.45 21.96
CA LEU A 12 15.18 -31.37 20.98
C LEU A 12 14.15 -31.50 19.81
N ALA A 13 13.97 -32.72 19.30
CA ALA A 13 13.00 -33.00 18.25
C ALA A 13 11.57 -32.73 18.72
N VAL A 14 11.20 -33.10 19.96
CA VAL A 14 9.88 -32.83 20.53
C VAL A 14 9.68 -31.32 20.74
N ILE A 15 10.68 -30.61 21.23
CA ILE A 15 10.60 -29.14 21.39
C ILE A 15 10.41 -28.47 20.05
N CYS A 16 11.13 -28.87 18.99
CA CYS A 16 10.95 -28.31 17.66
C CYS A 16 9.57 -28.62 17.08
N LEU A 17 9.07 -29.85 17.28
CA LEU A 17 7.73 -30.25 16.78
C LEU A 17 6.57 -29.52 17.46
N VAL A 18 6.75 -29.09 18.71
CA VAL A 18 5.72 -28.33 19.44
C VAL A 18 5.90 -26.84 19.28
N ALA A 19 7.14 -26.33 19.30
CA ALA A 19 7.43 -24.90 19.23
C ALA A 19 7.22 -24.31 17.83
N LEU A 20 7.53 -25.06 16.75
CA LEU A 20 7.37 -24.56 15.39
C LEU A 20 5.91 -24.30 14.99
N PRO A 21 4.94 -25.20 15.23
CA PRO A 21 3.55 -24.89 14.93
C PRO A 21 2.95 -23.82 15.84
N PHE A 22 3.40 -23.73 17.10
CA PHE A 22 2.96 -22.69 18.01
C PHE A 22 3.44 -21.30 17.57
N TRP A 23 4.67 -21.19 17.08
CA TRP A 23 5.19 -19.96 16.49
C TRP A 23 4.51 -19.59 15.18
N ALA A 24 4.18 -20.59 14.35
CA ALA A 24 3.48 -20.36 13.08
C ALA A 24 2.02 -19.92 13.29
N LEU A 25 1.36 -20.32 14.37
CA LEU A 25 0.00 -19.88 14.69
C LEU A 25 -0.06 -18.57 15.50
N SER A 26 1.04 -18.18 16.16
CA SER A 26 1.12 -16.94 16.96
C SER A 26 1.85 -15.81 16.24
N GLY A 27 2.38 -16.07 15.04
CA GLY A 27 3.05 -15.10 14.20
C GLY A 27 2.03 -14.43 13.27
N GLU A 28 1.31 -13.44 13.76
CA GLU A 28 0.82 -12.38 12.89
C GLU A 28 2.05 -11.70 12.28
N GLY A 29 2.15 -11.87 10.96
CA GLY A 29 3.36 -11.63 10.22
C GLY A 29 3.89 -10.22 10.35
N SER A 30 5.05 -10.12 10.92
CA SER A 30 5.96 -9.02 10.67
C SER A 30 7.04 -9.54 9.74
N SER A 31 6.88 -9.31 8.47
CA SER A 31 7.97 -9.42 7.51
C SER A 31 8.70 -8.08 7.52
N ASP A 32 9.63 -7.94 8.43
CA ASP A 32 10.62 -6.88 8.39
C ASP A 32 11.67 -7.20 7.34
N ALA A 33 11.79 -6.30 6.38
CA ALA A 33 13.05 -5.72 5.93
C ALA A 33 12.79 -4.77 4.76
N SER A 34 12.55 -3.50 5.07
CA SER A 34 12.93 -2.43 4.15
C SER A 34 13.23 -1.16 4.94
N PRO A 35 14.33 -0.47 4.64
CA PRO A 35 14.70 0.75 5.35
C PRO A 35 13.83 1.92 4.89
N GLU A 36 13.41 2.72 5.86
CA GLU A 36 12.92 4.09 5.77
C GLU A 36 11.59 4.34 5.04
N GLY A 37 10.58 4.53 5.84
CA GLY A 37 9.24 4.95 5.49
C GLY A 37 8.21 3.87 5.77
N SER A 38 7.74 3.75 7.00
CA SER A 38 6.66 2.82 7.35
C SER A 38 5.36 3.24 6.67
N VAL A 39 5.18 2.83 5.42
CA VAL A 39 3.88 2.83 4.75
C VAL A 39 2.99 1.89 5.56
N SER A 40 1.85 2.40 6.00
CA SER A 40 0.86 1.57 6.69
C SER A 40 0.39 0.44 5.77
N SER A 41 -0.10 -0.65 6.34
CA SER A 41 -0.59 -1.79 5.53
C SER A 41 -1.71 -1.39 4.54
N SER A 42 -2.49 -0.36 4.88
CA SER A 42 -3.48 0.25 4.00
C SER A 42 -2.83 1.01 2.84
N ASP A 43 -1.71 1.69 3.09
CA ASP A 43 -0.97 2.41 2.05
C ASP A 43 -0.29 1.46 1.07
N GLN A 44 0.21 0.32 1.53
CA GLN A 44 0.78 -0.72 0.66
C GLN A 44 -0.28 -1.26 -0.31
N GLN A 45 -1.48 -1.56 0.17
CA GLN A 45 -2.57 -1.99 -0.69
C GLN A 45 -2.96 -0.90 -1.71
N GLY A 46 -3.03 0.35 -1.27
CA GLY A 46 -3.32 1.50 -2.13
C GLY A 46 -2.25 1.69 -3.20
N LEU A 47 -0.97 1.58 -2.83
CA LEU A 47 0.19 1.64 -3.73
C LEU A 47 0.12 0.56 -4.81
N GLU A 48 -0.05 -0.70 -4.42
CA GLU A 48 -0.09 -1.82 -5.36
C GLU A 48 -1.25 -1.69 -6.35
N LEU A 49 -2.45 -1.39 -5.85
CA LEU A 49 -3.62 -1.17 -6.68
C LEU A 49 -3.44 0.02 -7.63
N PHE A 50 -2.79 1.10 -7.18
CA PHE A 50 -2.49 2.26 -8.01
C PHE A 50 -1.53 1.90 -9.14
N GLN A 51 -0.42 1.24 -8.83
CA GLN A 51 0.57 0.83 -9.84
C GLN A 51 -0.04 -0.02 -10.93
N ILE A 52 -0.90 -0.98 -10.57
CA ILE A 52 -1.51 -1.91 -11.51
C ILE A 52 -2.60 -1.25 -12.36
N ASN A 53 -3.45 -0.41 -11.77
CA ASN A 53 -4.67 0.08 -12.42
C ASN A 53 -4.59 1.53 -12.91
N CYS A 54 -3.70 2.34 -12.36
CA CYS A 54 -3.64 3.79 -12.60
C CYS A 54 -2.30 4.23 -13.19
N GLY A 55 -1.19 3.56 -12.82
CA GLY A 55 0.17 3.95 -13.13
C GLY A 55 0.49 3.98 -14.63
N ALA A 56 -0.20 3.19 -15.46
CA ALA A 56 -0.03 3.24 -16.91
C ALA A 56 -0.49 4.58 -17.53
N CYS A 57 -1.40 5.29 -16.85
CA CYS A 57 -1.96 6.54 -17.35
C CYS A 57 -1.52 7.76 -16.53
N HIS A 58 -1.30 7.60 -15.23
CA HIS A 58 -1.02 8.71 -14.30
C HIS A 58 0.40 8.68 -13.76
N THR A 59 1.02 9.85 -13.70
CA THR A 59 2.22 10.09 -12.90
C THR A 59 1.82 10.30 -11.44
N LEU A 60 2.52 9.60 -10.55
CA LEU A 60 2.52 9.82 -9.10
C LEU A 60 3.88 9.41 -8.55
N THR A 61 4.65 10.37 -8.05
CA THR A 61 6.03 10.13 -7.60
C THR A 61 6.10 9.10 -6.48
N ALA A 62 5.17 9.16 -5.53
CA ALA A 62 5.09 8.22 -4.42
C ALA A 62 4.81 6.77 -4.85
N ALA A 63 4.20 6.58 -6.02
CA ALA A 63 3.95 5.26 -6.61
C ALA A 63 5.05 4.83 -7.58
N GLY A 64 6.02 5.69 -7.88
CA GLY A 64 7.05 5.42 -8.88
C GLY A 64 6.51 5.26 -10.29
N THR A 65 5.42 5.96 -10.64
CA THR A 65 4.77 5.86 -11.95
C THR A 65 4.97 7.14 -12.76
N ASP A 66 4.99 7.01 -14.09
CA ASP A 66 5.29 8.06 -15.05
C ASP A 66 4.32 8.11 -16.25
N GLY A 67 3.10 7.58 -16.06
CA GLY A 67 2.06 7.58 -17.10
C GLY A 67 1.66 9.00 -17.52
N VAL A 68 1.61 9.25 -18.84
CA VAL A 68 1.38 10.59 -19.43
C VAL A 68 0.03 10.73 -20.16
N ILE A 69 -0.81 9.70 -20.12
CA ILE A 69 -2.14 9.73 -20.75
C ILE A 69 -3.13 10.54 -19.91
N GLY A 70 -3.07 10.36 -18.60
CA GLY A 70 -3.80 11.13 -17.60
C GLY A 70 -2.96 12.28 -17.04
N PRO A 71 -3.54 13.12 -16.18
CA PRO A 71 -2.79 14.16 -15.50
C PRO A 71 -1.78 13.58 -14.51
N ASP A 72 -0.69 14.30 -14.31
CA ASP A 72 0.20 14.15 -13.19
C ASP A 72 -0.56 14.51 -11.90
N LEU A 73 -0.64 13.56 -10.97
CA LEU A 73 -1.44 13.73 -9.76
C LEU A 73 -0.73 14.59 -8.70
N ASP A 74 0.59 14.61 -8.69
CA ASP A 74 1.36 15.52 -7.84
C ASP A 74 1.12 16.98 -8.27
N ALA A 75 1.20 17.25 -9.58
CA ALA A 75 0.89 18.57 -10.12
C ALA A 75 -0.59 18.96 -9.95
N ARG A 76 -1.50 18.00 -9.96
CA ARG A 76 -2.94 18.25 -9.87
C ARG A 76 -3.46 18.48 -8.48
N PHE A 77 -2.92 17.77 -7.49
CA PHE A 77 -3.39 17.73 -6.12
C PHE A 77 -2.35 18.14 -5.08
N GLY A 78 -1.07 18.25 -5.48
CA GLY A 78 -0.01 18.73 -4.61
C GLY A 78 -0.33 20.18 -4.20
N ALA A 79 -0.69 20.37 -2.94
CA ALA A 79 -0.98 21.69 -2.39
C ALA A 79 0.26 22.27 -1.70
N THR A 80 0.33 23.60 -1.62
CA THR A 80 1.40 24.29 -0.87
C THR A 80 1.44 23.97 0.62
N THR A 81 0.35 23.41 1.15
CA THR A 81 0.28 22.97 2.54
C THR A 81 -0.58 21.72 2.63
N LYS A 82 -0.03 20.64 3.17
CA LYS A 82 -0.80 19.43 3.48
C LYS A 82 -1.63 19.70 4.74
N SER A 83 -2.94 19.87 4.56
CA SER A 83 -3.90 20.03 5.64
C SER A 83 -4.92 18.88 5.61
N ALA A 84 -5.62 18.65 6.72
CA ALA A 84 -6.69 17.66 6.77
C ALA A 84 -7.79 17.93 5.71
N ASP A 85 -8.07 19.17 5.42
CA ASP A 85 -9.06 19.56 4.41
C ASP A 85 -8.59 19.28 3.00
N THR A 86 -7.29 19.51 2.68
CA THR A 86 -6.74 19.19 1.36
C THR A 86 -6.69 17.68 1.15
N VAL A 87 -6.29 16.90 2.14
CA VAL A 87 -6.30 15.42 2.10
C VAL A 87 -7.74 14.92 1.86
N LYS A 88 -8.71 15.41 2.62
CA LYS A 88 -10.12 15.02 2.47
C LYS A 88 -10.69 15.40 1.11
N SER A 89 -10.37 16.58 0.61
CA SER A 89 -10.79 17.04 -0.72
C SER A 89 -10.21 16.19 -1.83
N THR A 90 -8.91 15.89 -1.77
CA THR A 90 -8.23 15.00 -2.73
C THR A 90 -8.83 13.60 -2.69
N TYR A 91 -8.98 13.01 -1.51
CA TYR A 91 -9.63 11.71 -1.33
C TYR A 91 -11.00 11.66 -2.01
N THR A 92 -11.86 12.63 -1.70
CA THR A 92 -13.23 12.67 -2.25
C THR A 92 -13.23 12.80 -3.77
N THR A 93 -12.35 13.66 -4.31
CA THR A 93 -12.25 13.88 -5.75
C THR A 93 -11.75 12.62 -6.46
N VAL A 94 -10.69 12.01 -5.95
CA VAL A 94 -10.11 10.78 -6.55
C VAL A 94 -11.11 9.63 -6.46
N LEU A 95 -11.73 9.39 -5.32
CA LEU A 95 -12.73 8.33 -5.15
C LEU A 95 -13.89 8.50 -6.13
N THR A 96 -14.48 9.70 -6.18
CA THR A 96 -15.60 10.02 -7.09
C THR A 96 -15.20 9.80 -8.55
N THR A 97 -13.97 10.17 -8.91
CA THR A 97 -13.48 10.02 -10.29
C THR A 97 -13.24 8.54 -10.65
N ILE A 98 -12.72 7.73 -9.72
CA ILE A 98 -12.55 6.29 -9.94
C ILE A 98 -13.91 5.60 -10.14
N GLU A 99 -14.91 5.94 -9.32
CA GLU A 99 -16.23 5.31 -9.36
C GLU A 99 -17.06 5.75 -10.57
N ASN A 100 -17.03 7.03 -10.92
CA ASN A 100 -17.91 7.61 -11.94
C ASN A 100 -17.23 7.88 -13.29
N GLY A 101 -15.89 7.83 -13.32
CA GLY A 101 -15.11 8.21 -14.50
C GLY A 101 -15.09 9.71 -14.75
N LEU A 102 -14.45 10.12 -15.81
CA LEU A 102 -14.35 11.53 -16.19
C LEU A 102 -14.60 11.72 -17.71
N GLY A 103 -15.86 11.81 -18.11
CA GLY A 103 -16.29 12.26 -19.41
C GLY A 103 -15.58 11.62 -20.63
N GLY A 104 -15.40 10.30 -20.64
CA GLY A 104 -14.71 9.58 -21.72
C GLY A 104 -13.18 9.65 -21.67
N ARG A 105 -12.60 10.44 -20.76
CA ARG A 105 -11.14 10.55 -20.59
C ARG A 105 -10.60 9.50 -19.61
N MET A 106 -11.33 9.24 -18.53
CA MET A 106 -11.04 8.21 -17.58
C MET A 106 -12.25 7.27 -17.48
N PRO A 107 -12.07 5.95 -17.68
CA PRO A 107 -13.17 4.98 -17.58
C PRO A 107 -13.77 4.99 -16.17
N LYS A 108 -15.07 4.77 -16.08
CA LYS A 108 -15.76 4.61 -14.80
C LYS A 108 -15.56 3.19 -14.25
N GLY A 109 -15.52 3.08 -12.93
CA GLY A 109 -15.60 1.79 -12.26
C GLY A 109 -14.35 0.91 -12.44
N ILE A 110 -13.19 1.51 -12.68
CA ILE A 110 -11.90 0.79 -12.76
C ILE A 110 -11.66 -0.02 -11.47
N LEU A 111 -11.99 0.58 -10.34
CA LEU A 111 -12.01 -0.04 -9.03
C LEU A 111 -13.31 0.33 -8.32
N GLN A 112 -13.75 -0.49 -7.36
CA GLN A 112 -14.98 -0.26 -6.59
C GLN A 112 -14.79 -0.59 -5.11
N GLY A 113 -15.66 -0.05 -4.27
CA GLY A 113 -15.73 -0.38 -2.86
C GLY A 113 -14.42 -0.13 -2.11
N ALA A 114 -13.92 -1.14 -1.41
CA ALA A 114 -12.72 -1.03 -0.59
C ALA A 114 -11.46 -0.73 -1.41
N GLN A 115 -11.34 -1.27 -2.61
CA GLN A 115 -10.19 -1.04 -3.49
C GLN A 115 -10.13 0.41 -3.99
N ALA A 116 -11.25 0.97 -4.41
CA ALA A 116 -11.32 2.37 -4.82
C ALA A 116 -10.98 3.32 -3.66
N LYS A 117 -11.45 3.00 -2.45
CA LYS A 117 -11.13 3.76 -1.23
C LYS A 117 -9.66 3.68 -0.87
N ALA A 118 -9.04 2.49 -0.97
CA ALA A 118 -7.63 2.31 -0.69
C ALA A 118 -6.75 3.14 -1.63
N VAL A 119 -7.04 3.14 -2.93
CA VAL A 119 -6.32 3.98 -3.90
C VAL A 119 -6.56 5.46 -3.64
N ALA A 120 -7.80 5.88 -3.37
CA ALA A 120 -8.11 7.28 -3.11
C ALA A 120 -7.40 7.79 -1.85
N GLN A 121 -7.31 6.97 -0.80
CA GLN A 121 -6.58 7.29 0.42
C GLN A 121 -5.07 7.38 0.14
N PHE A 122 -4.51 6.38 -0.53
CA PHE A 122 -3.10 6.38 -0.90
C PHE A 122 -2.71 7.65 -1.68
N VAL A 123 -3.48 8.01 -2.70
CA VAL A 123 -3.22 9.25 -3.47
C VAL A 123 -3.32 10.48 -2.57
N ALA A 124 -4.38 10.60 -1.77
CA ALA A 124 -4.60 11.76 -0.91
C ALA A 124 -3.49 11.96 0.13
N ASP A 125 -2.93 10.85 0.63
CA ASP A 125 -1.87 10.90 1.65
C ASP A 125 -0.47 11.10 1.04
N ASN A 126 -0.27 10.74 -0.23
CA ASN A 126 1.06 10.63 -0.82
C ASN A 126 1.30 11.55 -2.01
N VAL A 127 0.33 12.36 -2.47
CA VAL A 127 0.63 13.42 -3.45
C VAL A 127 1.66 14.37 -2.88
N GLN A 128 2.71 14.62 -3.66
CA GLN A 128 3.83 15.44 -3.21
C GLN A 128 3.44 16.91 -3.22
N TYR A 129 3.80 17.55 -2.14
CA TYR A 129 3.79 18.99 -2.04
C TYR A 129 4.87 19.61 -2.96
N ILE A 130 4.47 20.43 -3.91
CA ILE A 130 5.39 21.19 -4.76
C ILE A 130 5.44 22.64 -4.26
N PRO A 131 6.53 23.07 -3.60
CA PRO A 131 6.65 24.45 -3.17
C PRO A 131 6.70 25.37 -4.40
N GLY A 132 5.72 26.25 -4.56
CA GLY A 132 5.78 27.38 -5.50
C GLY A 132 5.28 27.14 -6.92
N SER A 133 4.36 26.20 -7.16
CA SER A 133 3.59 26.14 -8.42
C SER A 133 2.39 27.07 -8.40
#